data_4baa3eb1d97975fdd5afa77d513ae32a
#
_entry.id   4baa3eb1d97975fdd5afa77d513ae32a
#
_cell.length_a   1.000
_cell.length_b   1.000
_cell.length_c   1.000
_cell.angle_alpha   90.00
_cell.angle_beta   90.00
_cell.angle_gamma   90.00
#
_symmetry.space_group_name_H-M   'P 1'
#
loop_
_entity.id
_entity.type
_entity.pdbx_description
1 polymer ?
#
loop_
_entity_poly.entity_id
_entity_poly.type
_entity_poly.pdbx_seq_one_letter_code
_entity_poly.pdbx_strand_id
1 'polypeptide(L)' 'MIILRLDRVMADRMMSLNELSEKVGVANVNLSKMKTGKISAVRFSTLNAICKVLHCQPGDILEYAEDEEG' A
#
# COMPACT_ATOMS: atom_id res chain seq x y z
N MET A 1 -15.47 -0.33 5.62
CA MET A 1 -14.37 0.61 5.40
C MET A 1 -13.30 -0.01 4.52
N ILE A 2 -12.56 0.82 3.83
CA ILE A 2 -11.45 0.34 3.00
C ILE A 2 -10.19 0.29 3.85
N ILE A 3 -9.51 -0.83 3.78
CA ILE A 3 -8.28 -1.07 4.55
C ILE A 3 -7.13 -1.27 3.57
N LEU A 4 -6.00 -0.64 3.87
CA LEU A 4 -4.79 -0.81 3.10
C LEU A 4 -3.97 -1.94 3.68
N ARG A 5 -3.58 -2.89 2.83
CA ARG A 5 -2.79 -4.06 3.23
C ARG A 5 -1.40 -4.03 2.61
N LEU A 6 -0.87 -2.84 2.42
CA LEU A 6 0.45 -2.69 1.80
C LEU A 6 1.54 -3.40 2.60
N ASP A 7 1.47 -3.31 3.92
CA ASP A 7 2.46 -3.95 4.79
C ASP A 7 2.50 -5.47 4.57
N ARG A 8 1.33 -6.08 4.35
CA ARG A 8 1.24 -7.52 4.13
C ARG A 8 1.92 -7.91 2.82
N VAL A 9 1.66 -7.16 1.76
CA VAL A 9 2.26 -7.47 0.45
C VAL A 9 3.75 -7.22 0.48
N MET A 10 4.19 -6.14 1.13
CA MET A 10 5.61 -5.86 1.28
C MET A 10 6.32 -7.01 2.01
N ALA A 11 5.71 -7.52 3.07
CA ALA A 11 6.27 -8.63 3.81
C ALA A 11 6.35 -9.90 2.95
N ASP A 12 5.30 -10.16 2.17
CA ASP A 12 5.28 -11.32 1.28
C ASP A 12 6.37 -11.25 0.23
N ARG A 13 6.71 -10.05 -0.21
CA ARG A 13 7.76 -9.84 -1.22
C ARG A 13 9.12 -9.57 -0.59
N MET A 14 9.20 -9.56 0.74
CA MET A 14 10.43 -9.31 1.47
C MET A 14 11.07 -7.99 1.04
N MET A 15 10.27 -6.98 0.85
CA MET A 15 10.72 -5.66 0.39
C MET A 15 10.58 -4.64 1.51
N SER A 16 11.65 -3.87 1.73
CA SER A 16 11.66 -2.83 2.75
C SER A 16 10.96 -1.57 2.24
N LEU A 17 10.60 -0.70 3.18
CA LEU A 17 9.99 0.58 2.85
C LEU A 17 10.92 1.44 2.00
N ASN A 18 12.21 1.50 2.37
CA ASN A 18 13.18 2.28 1.61
C ASN A 18 13.33 1.77 0.19
N GLU A 19 13.37 0.46 0.04
CA GLU A 19 13.50 -0.17 -1.27
C GLU A 19 12.29 0.13 -2.14
N LEU A 20 11.11 0.01 -1.56
CA LEU A 20 9.87 0.31 -2.28
C LEU A 20 9.81 1.78 -2.68
N SER A 21 10.20 2.67 -1.77
CA SER A 21 10.23 4.11 -2.03
C SER A 21 11.11 4.43 -3.23
N GLU A 22 12.29 3.83 -3.28
CA GLU A 22 13.22 4.04 -4.39
C GLU A 22 12.63 3.57 -5.71
N LYS A 23 12.04 2.40 -5.71
CA LYS A 23 11.53 1.78 -6.95
C LYS A 23 10.26 2.46 -7.45
N VAL A 24 9.42 2.94 -6.55
CA VAL A 24 8.16 3.58 -6.91
C VAL A 24 8.33 5.07 -7.16
N GLY A 25 9.31 5.69 -6.52
CA GLY A 25 9.53 7.13 -6.65
C GLY A 25 8.61 7.94 -5.76
N VAL A 26 8.16 7.36 -4.65
CA VAL A 26 7.28 8.03 -3.69
C VAL A 26 8.04 8.16 -2.37
N ALA A 27 7.89 9.29 -1.70
CA ALA A 27 8.60 9.56 -0.46
C ALA A 27 8.25 8.52 0.61
N ASN A 28 9.24 8.18 1.44
CA ASN A 28 9.06 7.22 2.53
C ASN A 28 7.91 7.60 3.45
N VAL A 29 7.73 8.88 3.73
CA VAL A 29 6.69 9.32 4.64
C VAL A 29 5.30 8.99 4.10
N ASN A 30 5.11 9.12 2.78
CA ASN A 30 3.84 8.79 2.16
C ASN A 30 3.58 7.29 2.16
N LEU A 31 4.61 6.51 1.86
CA LEU A 31 4.49 5.04 1.89
C LEU A 31 4.26 4.53 3.30
N SER A 32 4.89 5.20 4.28
CA SER A 32 4.70 4.84 5.68
C SER A 32 3.25 5.03 6.10
N LYS A 33 2.64 6.14 5.66
CA LYS A 33 1.22 6.38 5.93
C LYS A 33 0.33 5.33 5.29
N MET A 34 0.67 4.92 4.06
CA MET A 34 -0.08 3.87 3.37
C MET A 34 0.08 2.53 4.08
N LYS A 35 1.30 2.24 4.52
CA LYS A 35 1.59 0.99 5.21
C LYS A 35 0.82 0.86 6.52
N THR A 36 0.66 1.98 7.24
CA THR A 36 -0.04 1.98 8.52
C THR A 36 -1.55 2.23 8.36
N GLY A 37 -2.01 2.44 7.14
CA GLY A 37 -3.43 2.67 6.89
C GLY A 37 -3.92 4.05 7.28
N LYS A 38 -3.03 5.02 7.44
CA LYS A 38 -3.39 6.37 7.88
C LYS A 38 -3.61 7.33 6.74
N ILE A 39 -3.89 6.81 5.56
CA ILE A 39 -4.14 7.62 4.38
C ILE A 39 -5.59 7.40 3.94
N SER A 40 -6.25 8.46 3.52
CA SER A 40 -7.66 8.37 3.11
C SER A 40 -7.83 8.40 1.60
N ALA A 41 -6.76 8.59 0.85
CA ALA A 41 -6.81 8.62 -0.61
C ALA A 41 -5.48 8.17 -1.17
N VAL A 42 -5.52 7.52 -2.34
CA VAL A 42 -4.32 7.11 -3.05
C VAL A 42 -4.56 7.36 -4.53
N ARG A 43 -3.55 7.92 -5.20
CA ARG A 43 -3.64 8.17 -6.64
C ARG A 43 -3.52 6.86 -7.39
N PHE A 44 -4.25 6.75 -8.48
CA PHE A 44 -4.14 5.56 -9.33
C PHE A 44 -2.72 5.38 -9.87
N SER A 45 -2.03 6.49 -10.19
CA SER A 45 -0.66 6.41 -10.67
C SER A 45 0.27 5.79 -9.63
N THR A 46 0.10 6.17 -8.36
CA THR A 46 0.87 5.60 -7.27
C THR A 46 0.55 4.13 -7.07
N LEU A 47 -0.74 3.81 -7.07
CA LEU A 47 -1.19 2.43 -6.92
C LEU A 47 -0.66 1.55 -8.05
N ASN A 48 -0.71 2.08 -9.28
CA ASN A 48 -0.20 1.37 -10.45
C ASN A 48 1.30 1.06 -10.31
N ALA A 49 2.08 2.04 -9.86
CA ALA A 49 3.51 1.85 -9.68
C ALA A 49 3.83 0.82 -8.59
N ILE A 50 3.06 0.86 -7.50
CA ILE A 50 3.24 -0.08 -6.41
C ILE A 50 2.93 -1.51 -6.88
N CYS A 51 1.83 -1.67 -7.60
CA CYS A 51 1.44 -2.98 -8.12
C CYS A 51 2.50 -3.53 -9.07
N LYS A 52 3.07 -2.65 -9.91
CA LYS A 52 4.10 -3.05 -10.85
C LYS A 52 5.35 -3.53 -10.12
N VAL A 53 5.79 -2.79 -9.12
CA VAL A 53 7.01 -3.12 -8.37
C VAL A 53 6.83 -4.37 -7.53
N LEU A 54 5.68 -4.51 -6.89
CA LEU A 54 5.41 -5.65 -6.00
C LEU A 54 4.81 -6.85 -6.74
N HIS A 55 4.55 -6.70 -8.04
CA HIS A 55 3.94 -7.78 -8.84
C HIS A 55 2.65 -8.28 -8.20
N CYS A 56 1.75 -7.37 -7.90
CA CYS A 56 0.48 -7.71 -7.28
C CYS A 56 -0.66 -6.93 -7.91
N GLN A 57 -1.87 -7.29 -7.54
CA GLN A 57 -3.07 -6.62 -8.00
C GLN A 57 -3.53 -5.60 -6.96
N PRO A 58 -4.28 -4.56 -7.39
CA PRO A 58 -4.83 -3.61 -6.42
C PRO A 58 -5.63 -4.28 -5.32
N GLY A 59 -6.32 -5.38 -5.63
CA GLY A 59 -7.09 -6.12 -4.63
C GLY A 59 -6.24 -6.78 -3.56
N ASP A 60 -4.94 -6.92 -3.81
CA ASP A 60 -4.03 -7.43 -2.78
C ASP A 60 -3.68 -6.34 -1.76
N ILE A 61 -3.79 -5.09 -2.18
CA ILE A 61 -3.43 -3.94 -1.35
C ILE A 61 -4.66 -3.33 -0.69
N LEU A 62 -5.78 -3.29 -1.41
CA LEU A 62 -7.01 -2.69 -0.95
C LEU A 62 -8.02 -3.76 -0.58
N GLU A 63 -8.65 -3.58 0.55
CA GLU A 63 -9.62 -4.56 1.05
C GLU A 63 -10.78 -3.82 1.68
N TYR A 64 -11.99 -4.32 1.45
CA TYR A 64 -13.16 -3.79 2.13
C TYR A 64 -13.49 -4.67 3.31
N ALA A 65 -13.74 -4.06 4.45
CA ALA A 65 -14.23 -4.76 5.62
C ALA A 65 -15.42 -3.98 6.16
N GLU A 66 -16.41 -4.71 6.67
CA GLU A 66 -17.57 -4.04 7.25
C GLU A 66 -17.16 -3.26 8.48
N ASP A 67 -17.76 -2.07 8.63
CA ASP A 67 -17.53 -1.27 9.81
C ASP A 67 -18.18 -1.94 11.00
N GLU A 68 -17.47 -1.98 12.09
CA GLU A 68 -18.06 -2.48 13.31
C GLU A 68 -18.86 -1.37 13.96
N GLU A 69 -20.04 -1.73 14.43
CA GLU A 69 -20.86 -0.79 15.18
C GLU A 69 -20.25 -0.67 16.54
N GLY A 70 -19.63 0.45 16.75
CA GLY A 70 -18.96 0.71 18.00
C GLY A 70 -19.92 1.05 19.10
#